data_10e10a70c9026f4f234015ee2e8c6530
#
_entry.id   10e10a70c9026f4f234015ee2e8c6530
#
_cell.length_a   1.000
_cell.length_b   1.000
_cell.length_c   1.000
_cell.angle_alpha   90.00
_cell.angle_beta   90.00
_cell.angle_gamma   90.00
#
_symmetry.space_group_name_H-M   'P 1'
#
loop_
_entity.id
_entity.type
_entity.pdbx_description
1 polymer ?
#
loop_
_entity_poly.entity_id
_entity_poly.type
_entity_poly.pdbx_seq_one_letter_code
_entity_poly.pdbx_strand_id
1 'polypeptide(L)'
;MLIGGANPELPAAVVIPLDADFVTRADAALRLWRLVSGRPHGRPPDRLTPQRRHRLGLALRALDARLVGEPYRVIAAGLFGDARVPAGPGWKTHDLRDKAIRLVRAGMELMQGGYLDLLRA
;
A
#
# COMPACT_ATOMS: atom_id res chain seq x y z
N MET A 1 -14.46 -4.53 -1.58
CA MET A 1 -15.88 -4.90 -1.62
C MET A 1 -16.53 -4.34 -2.87
N LEU A 2 -17.32 -5.11 -3.55
CA LEU A 2 -17.99 -4.67 -4.78
C LEU A 2 -19.27 -3.92 -4.43
N ILE A 3 -19.42 -2.71 -4.99
CA ILE A 3 -20.62 -1.88 -4.85
C ILE A 3 -21.29 -1.77 -6.22
N GLY A 4 -22.57 -2.06 -6.28
CA GLY A 4 -23.35 -2.02 -7.51
C GLY A 4 -24.03 -3.36 -7.77
N GLY A 5 -24.78 -3.45 -8.87
CA GLY A 5 -25.47 -4.65 -9.27
C GLY A 5 -24.55 -5.71 -9.86
N ALA A 6 -25.08 -6.92 -10.04
CA ALA A 6 -24.37 -8.01 -10.69
C ALA A 6 -24.28 -7.83 -12.22
N ASN A 7 -24.99 -6.87 -12.79
CA ASN A 7 -24.97 -6.59 -14.24
C ASN A 7 -23.69 -5.85 -14.60
N PRO A 8 -22.80 -6.41 -15.46
CA PRO A 8 -21.56 -5.78 -15.84
C PRO A 8 -21.72 -4.49 -16.69
N GLU A 9 -22.92 -4.26 -17.24
CA GLU A 9 -23.22 -3.05 -17.97
C GLU A 9 -23.54 -1.87 -17.08
N LEU A 10 -23.84 -2.09 -15.80
CA LEU A 10 -24.11 -1.04 -14.84
C LEU A 10 -22.81 -0.55 -14.20
N PRO A 11 -22.71 0.77 -13.95
CA PRO A 11 -21.55 1.29 -13.21
C PRO A 11 -21.42 0.59 -11.85
N ALA A 12 -20.21 0.18 -11.54
CA ALA A 12 -19.88 -0.46 -10.27
C ALA A 12 -18.55 0.08 -9.77
N ALA A 13 -18.36 0.03 -8.46
CA ALA A 13 -17.14 0.47 -7.83
C ALA A 13 -16.66 -0.55 -6.80
N VAL A 14 -15.36 -0.56 -6.57
CA VAL A 14 -14.73 -1.36 -5.52
C VAL A 14 -14.17 -0.39 -4.48
N VAL A 15 -14.51 -0.62 -3.22
CA VAL A 15 -13.96 0.14 -2.10
C VAL A 15 -12.93 -0.74 -1.40
N ILE A 16 -11.71 -0.22 -1.27
CA ILE A 16 -10.59 -0.95 -0.68
C ILE A 16 -10.07 -0.15 0.51
N PRO A 17 -10.16 -0.69 1.74
CA PRO A 17 -9.57 -0.01 2.89
C PRO A 17 -8.05 0.13 2.76
N LEU A 18 -7.53 1.24 3.25
CA LEU A 18 -6.09 1.48 3.29
C LEU A 18 -5.48 0.89 4.56
N ASP A 19 -5.40 -0.42 4.60
CA ASP A 19 -4.82 -1.16 5.70
C ASP A 19 -3.70 -2.10 5.22
N ALA A 20 -3.21 -2.96 6.10
CA ALA A 20 -2.13 -3.87 5.77
C ALA A 20 -2.47 -4.85 4.64
N ASP A 21 -3.76 -5.10 4.41
CA ASP A 21 -4.24 -6.02 3.38
C ASP A 21 -4.59 -5.32 2.06
N PHE A 22 -4.32 -4.02 1.95
CA PHE A 22 -4.68 -3.23 0.76
C PHE A 22 -4.17 -3.87 -0.53
N VAL A 23 -2.91 -4.27 -0.58
CA VAL A 23 -2.30 -4.82 -1.80
C VAL A 23 -2.98 -6.13 -2.21
N THR A 24 -3.25 -6.99 -1.24
CA THR A 24 -3.96 -8.25 -1.49
C THR A 24 -5.37 -8.00 -2.02
N ARG A 25 -6.08 -7.05 -1.43
CA ARG A 25 -7.43 -6.69 -1.85
C ARG A 25 -7.45 -6.02 -3.23
N ALA A 26 -6.47 -5.17 -3.52
CA ALA A 26 -6.33 -4.53 -4.82
C ALA A 26 -6.07 -5.57 -5.92
N ASP A 27 -5.24 -6.56 -5.65
CA ASP A 27 -4.96 -7.66 -6.56
C ASP A 27 -6.22 -8.50 -6.83
N ALA A 28 -6.99 -8.81 -5.78
CA ALA A 28 -8.26 -9.52 -5.92
C ALA A 28 -9.27 -8.70 -6.74
N ALA A 29 -9.35 -7.38 -6.52
CA ALA A 29 -10.21 -6.50 -7.27
C ALA A 29 -9.84 -6.47 -8.76
N LEU A 30 -8.55 -6.47 -9.08
CA LEU A 30 -8.06 -6.50 -10.45
C LEU A 30 -8.47 -7.80 -11.15
N ARG A 31 -8.34 -8.94 -10.47
CA ARG A 31 -8.78 -10.23 -11.02
C ARG A 31 -10.27 -10.24 -11.28
N LEU A 32 -11.05 -9.70 -10.35
CA LEU A 32 -12.50 -9.59 -10.51
C LEU A 32 -12.85 -8.74 -11.73
N TRP A 33 -12.19 -7.59 -11.88
CA TRP A 33 -12.40 -6.71 -13.03
C TRP A 33 -12.09 -7.41 -14.35
N ARG A 34 -11.02 -8.16 -14.43
CA ARG A 34 -10.66 -8.93 -15.62
C ARG A 34 -11.71 -9.99 -15.94
N LEU A 35 -12.20 -10.68 -14.91
CA LEU A 35 -13.25 -11.69 -15.07
C LEU A 35 -14.54 -11.06 -15.61
N VAL A 36 -15.00 -9.97 -14.99
CA VAL A 36 -16.23 -9.27 -15.37
C VAL A 36 -16.10 -8.64 -16.76
N SER A 37 -14.92 -8.18 -17.14
CA SER A 37 -14.66 -7.55 -18.45
C SER A 37 -14.38 -8.56 -19.56
N GLY A 38 -14.43 -9.86 -19.27
CA GLY A 38 -14.12 -10.90 -20.24
C GLY A 38 -12.64 -10.98 -20.61
N ARG A 39 -11.75 -10.36 -19.84
CA ARG A 39 -10.31 -10.41 -20.07
C ARG A 39 -9.69 -11.64 -19.41
N PRO A 40 -8.55 -12.11 -19.91
CA PRO A 40 -7.86 -13.22 -19.26
C PRO A 40 -7.57 -12.88 -17.80
N HIS A 41 -8.04 -13.72 -16.88
CA HIS A 41 -7.87 -13.53 -15.45
C HIS A 41 -6.91 -14.54 -14.84
N GLY A 42 -6.23 -15.30 -15.65
CA GLY A 42 -5.38 -16.39 -15.22
C GLY A 42 -4.30 -15.98 -14.24
N ARG A 43 -3.06 -16.08 -14.62
CA ARG A 43 -1.94 -15.79 -13.77
C ARG A 43 -1.97 -14.38 -13.17
N PRO A 44 -1.79 -14.23 -11.84
CA PRO A 44 -1.61 -12.91 -11.24
C PRO A 44 -0.44 -12.18 -11.91
N PRO A 45 -0.54 -10.86 -12.12
CA PRO A 45 0.55 -10.15 -12.75
C PRO A 45 1.84 -10.28 -11.92
N ASP A 46 2.92 -10.58 -12.58
CA ASP A 46 4.26 -10.69 -11.98
C ASP A 46 4.79 -9.36 -11.42
N ARG A 47 3.98 -8.35 -11.44
CA ARG A 47 4.35 -7.00 -11.03
C ARG A 47 4.48 -6.82 -9.55
N LEU A 48 3.78 -7.64 -8.77
CA LEU A 48 3.92 -7.64 -7.33
C LEU A 48 4.84 -8.76 -6.92
N THR A 49 6.14 -8.58 -7.15
CA THR A 49 7.15 -9.44 -6.58
C THR A 49 7.00 -9.45 -5.06
N PRO A 50 7.45 -10.51 -4.36
CA PRO A 50 7.41 -10.52 -2.90
C PRO A 50 8.08 -9.29 -2.27
N GLN A 51 9.19 -8.83 -2.85
CA GLN A 51 9.88 -7.63 -2.37
C GLN A 51 9.04 -6.37 -2.54
N ARG A 52 8.43 -6.21 -3.70
CA ARG A 52 7.57 -5.04 -3.96
C ARG A 52 6.32 -5.05 -3.08
N ARG A 53 5.72 -6.22 -2.89
CA ARG A 53 4.58 -6.38 -1.99
C ARG A 53 4.94 -6.00 -0.56
N HIS A 54 6.09 -6.47 -0.08
CA HIS A 54 6.60 -6.13 1.24
C HIS A 54 6.80 -4.62 1.39
N ARG A 55 7.44 -3.99 0.41
CA ARG A 55 7.68 -2.54 0.41
C ARG A 55 6.40 -1.73 0.41
N LEU A 56 5.41 -2.15 -0.38
CA LEU A 56 4.10 -1.48 -0.40
C LEU A 56 3.40 -1.62 0.95
N GLY A 57 3.48 -2.78 1.58
CA GLY A 57 2.94 -2.99 2.92
C GLY A 57 3.58 -2.06 3.95
N LEU A 58 4.89 -1.91 3.90
CA LEU A 58 5.61 -0.98 4.78
C LEU A 58 5.18 0.47 4.53
N ALA A 59 5.03 0.86 3.26
CA ALA A 59 4.61 2.21 2.90
C ALA A 59 3.21 2.53 3.44
N LEU A 60 2.27 1.60 3.34
CA LEU A 60 0.92 1.78 3.85
C LEU A 60 0.89 1.84 5.38
N ARG A 61 1.66 1.01 6.05
CA ARG A 61 1.77 1.04 7.51
C ARG A 61 2.41 2.35 7.99
N ALA A 62 3.43 2.82 7.29
CA ALA A 62 4.09 4.09 7.60
C ALA A 62 3.11 5.27 7.43
N LEU A 63 2.34 5.27 6.33
CA LEU A 63 1.33 6.29 6.08
C LEU A 63 0.25 6.29 7.17
N ASP A 64 -0.26 5.12 7.52
CA ASP A 64 -1.28 4.97 8.55
C ASP A 64 -0.84 5.58 9.87
N ALA A 65 0.39 5.27 10.30
CA ALA A 65 0.95 5.83 11.52
C ALA A 65 1.13 7.34 11.41
N ARG A 66 1.55 7.85 10.26
CA ARG A 66 1.73 9.29 10.06
C ARG A 66 0.40 10.04 10.05
N LEU A 67 -0.65 9.46 9.52
CA LEU A 67 -1.98 10.08 9.49
C LEU A 67 -2.59 10.24 10.89
N VAL A 68 -2.23 9.37 11.83
CA VAL A 68 -2.63 9.53 13.24
C VAL A 68 -1.64 10.41 14.04
N GLY A 69 -0.65 10.99 13.38
CA GLY A 69 0.25 11.97 13.99
C GLY A 69 1.51 11.42 14.60
N GLU A 70 1.86 10.16 14.36
CA GLU A 70 3.09 9.59 14.93
C GLU A 70 4.34 10.24 14.32
N PRO A 71 5.35 10.56 15.15
CA PRO A 71 6.61 11.06 14.63
C PRO A 71 7.39 9.98 13.88
N TYR A 72 8.24 10.39 12.96
CA TYR A 72 9.01 9.46 12.13
C TYR A 72 9.86 8.48 12.93
N ARG A 73 10.35 8.88 14.08
CA ARG A 73 11.11 7.99 14.97
C ARG A 73 10.26 6.80 15.46
N VAL A 74 9.03 7.09 15.85
CA VAL A 74 8.08 6.06 16.29
C VAL A 74 7.68 5.16 15.13
N ILE A 75 7.47 5.74 13.95
CA ILE A 75 7.18 4.98 12.73
C ILE A 75 8.33 4.03 12.42
N ALA A 76 9.56 4.52 12.43
CA ALA A 76 10.74 3.70 12.16
C ALA A 76 10.90 2.58 13.20
N ALA A 77 10.69 2.88 14.47
CA ALA A 77 10.76 1.88 15.54
C ALA A 77 9.71 0.77 15.33
N GLY A 78 8.50 1.13 14.95
CA GLY A 78 7.44 0.17 14.69
C GLY A 78 7.68 -0.69 13.44
N LEU A 79 8.32 -0.16 12.42
CA LEU A 79 8.57 -0.89 11.16
C LEU A 79 9.85 -1.73 11.20
N PHE A 80 10.90 -1.23 11.84
CA PHE A 80 12.24 -1.82 11.74
C PHE A 80 12.77 -2.37 13.06
N GLY A 81 12.06 -2.17 14.16
CA GLY A 81 12.45 -2.58 15.47
C GLY A 81 13.03 -1.43 16.30
N ASP A 82 12.60 -1.37 17.55
CA ASP A 82 12.98 -0.30 18.47
C ASP A 82 14.49 -0.25 18.73
N ALA A 83 15.13 -1.41 18.77
CA ALA A 83 16.57 -1.51 18.99
C ALA A 83 17.43 -0.91 17.88
N ARG A 84 16.88 -0.77 16.67
CA ARG A 84 17.60 -0.21 15.52
C ARG A 84 17.47 1.30 15.40
N VAL A 85 16.62 1.92 16.21
CA VAL A 85 16.33 3.36 16.13
C VAL A 85 16.98 4.05 17.33
N PRO A 86 17.97 4.92 17.08
CA PRO A 86 18.65 5.61 18.18
C PRO A 86 17.73 6.62 18.86
N ALA A 87 17.92 6.77 20.18
CA ALA A 87 17.33 7.88 20.92
C ALA A 87 18.25 9.10 20.83
N GLY A 88 17.65 10.31 20.87
CA GLY A 88 18.41 11.54 20.94
C GLY A 88 18.95 12.03 19.59
N PRO A 89 20.06 12.82 19.61
CA PRO A 89 20.52 13.57 18.43
C PRO A 89 20.90 12.72 17.22
N GLY A 90 21.35 11.49 17.43
CA GLY A 90 21.71 10.58 16.35
C GLY A 90 20.57 10.24 15.40
N TRP A 91 19.34 10.41 15.86
CA TRP A 91 18.16 10.16 15.02
C TRP A 91 18.07 11.09 13.82
N LYS A 92 18.45 12.34 13.96
CA LYS A 92 18.30 13.37 12.90
C LYS A 92 19.07 13.04 11.63
N THR A 93 20.15 12.29 11.74
CA THR A 93 21.01 11.90 10.62
C THR A 93 20.97 10.41 10.32
N HIS A 94 20.10 9.68 10.98
CA HIS A 94 20.02 8.23 10.82
C HIS A 94 19.34 7.86 9.50
N ASP A 95 19.85 6.83 8.83
CA ASP A 95 19.31 6.36 7.55
C ASP A 95 17.86 5.82 7.66
N LEU A 96 17.50 5.26 8.80
CA LEU A 96 16.12 4.80 9.04
C LEU A 96 15.11 5.95 9.08
N ARG A 97 15.56 7.15 9.48
CA ARG A 97 14.71 8.34 9.40
C ARG A 97 14.34 8.64 7.96
N ASP A 98 15.32 8.69 7.09
CA ASP A 98 15.10 8.95 5.67
C ASP A 98 14.26 7.85 5.02
N LYS A 99 14.49 6.62 5.42
CA LYS A 99 13.71 5.48 4.95
C LYS A 99 12.25 5.58 5.38
N ALA A 100 11.98 5.96 6.62
CA ALA A 100 10.60 6.17 7.11
C ALA A 100 9.92 7.30 6.35
N ILE A 101 10.62 8.41 6.11
CA ILE A 101 10.09 9.55 5.34
C ILE A 101 9.75 9.13 3.92
N ARG A 102 10.64 8.38 3.27
CA ARG A 102 10.40 7.89 1.91
C ARG A 102 9.22 6.92 1.84
N LEU A 103 9.05 6.08 2.86
CA LEU A 103 7.92 5.17 2.92
C LEU A 103 6.60 5.90 3.10
N VAL A 104 6.54 6.91 3.97
CA VAL A 104 5.34 7.75 4.13
C VAL A 104 5.02 8.44 2.81
N ARG A 105 6.02 8.99 2.15
CA ARG A 105 5.82 9.66 0.85
C ARG A 105 5.31 8.69 -0.21
N ALA A 106 5.88 7.49 -0.28
CA ALA A 106 5.40 6.45 -1.19
C ALA A 106 3.96 6.06 -0.91
N GLY A 107 3.58 5.95 0.37
CA GLY A 107 2.19 5.70 0.76
C GLY A 107 1.25 6.84 0.34
N MET A 108 1.68 8.10 0.49
CA MET A 108 0.92 9.26 0.04
C MET A 108 0.72 9.26 -1.48
N GLU A 109 1.76 8.98 -2.23
CA GLU A 109 1.68 8.88 -3.69
C GLU A 109 0.71 7.78 -4.11
N LEU A 110 0.75 6.65 -3.43
CA LEU A 110 -0.17 5.54 -3.67
C LEU A 110 -1.62 5.97 -3.43
N MET A 111 -1.87 6.67 -2.34
CA MET A 111 -3.20 7.19 -1.99
C MET A 111 -3.68 8.23 -2.99
N GLN A 112 -2.79 9.06 -3.53
CA GLN A 112 -3.11 10.16 -4.46
C GLN A 112 -3.24 9.70 -5.93
N GLY A 113 -3.18 8.43 -6.21
CA GLY A 113 -3.39 7.91 -7.56
C GLY A 113 -2.47 6.78 -7.98
N GLY A 114 -1.36 6.55 -7.29
CA GLY A 114 -0.44 5.48 -7.62
C GLY A 114 -1.07 4.08 -7.57
N TYR A 115 -2.14 3.91 -6.78
CA TYR A 115 -2.89 2.66 -6.74
C TYR A 115 -3.50 2.29 -8.11
N LEU A 116 -3.72 3.28 -8.98
CA LEU A 116 -4.24 3.05 -10.33
C LEU A 116 -3.28 2.22 -11.16
N ASP A 117 -1.98 2.40 -10.97
CA ASP A 117 -0.97 1.60 -11.68
C ASP A 117 -1.01 0.13 -11.24
N LEU A 118 -1.35 -0.13 -9.98
CA LEU A 118 -1.56 -1.49 -9.48
C LEU A 118 -2.80 -2.13 -10.13
N LEU A 119 -3.84 -1.34 -10.36
CA LEU A 119 -5.08 -1.81 -10.97
C LEU A 119 -4.97 -1.98 -12.49
N ARG A 120 -4.18 -1.13 -13.14
CA ARG A 120 -3.98 -1.18 -14.60
C ARG A 120 -3.06 -2.32 -15.02
N ALA A 121 -2.40 -2.77 -14.10
CA ALA A 121 -1.48 -3.84 -14.38
C ALA A 121 -2.25 -5.10 -14.85
#